data_683849d2f0732bf496b22a0876d3b4ca
#
_entry.id   683849d2f0732bf496b22a0876d3b4ca
#
_cell.length_a   1.000
_cell.length_b   1.000
_cell.length_c   1.000
_cell.angle_alpha   90.00
_cell.angle_beta   90.00
_cell.angle_gamma   90.00
#
_symmetry.space_group_name_H-M   'P 1'
#
loop_
_entity.id
_entity.type
_entity.pdbx_description
1 polymer ?
#
loop_
_entity_poly.entity_id
_entity_poly.type
_entity_poly.pdbx_seq_one_letter_code
_entity_poly.pdbx_strand_id
1 'polypeptide(L)'
;AALPSLTTIVATAFATISAAPAHAADSDTSVPPEITMPGSPDGIPSAGNGPIKLFTYPASVYALAHPGTNPQGANNFSCKPREGQNPVVLLPGTNSDAYASWSMYAPKLTKLGYCVFSPNFNGLKLLPNFAYTGDIRVSAKAVSGFVDRVLTATGSKKVDLIGWSQGGGPLPNYYITKLGGDKKVSKLIALAPSNHGVGPRAVSRFVNESISEAKHKKIEATFAKAHIASYEQQLGFSNFNKELYGNGPVTRPGVMYTVIEGRYDVAVVPFTYAFLNEPGVKNILVQDTCRNDHASHVNFTYDVNVYQMAVNALDPDHAQPVTCVFQPFIG
;
A
#
# COMPACT_ATOMS: atom_id res chain seq x y z
N ALA A 1 -15.16 14.92 -23.77
CA ALA A 1 -14.43 15.62 -22.71
C ALA A 1 -13.42 14.63 -22.15
N ALA A 2 -12.14 14.89 -22.37
CA ALA A 2 -11.06 14.05 -21.88
C ALA A 2 -10.98 14.16 -20.36
N LEU A 3 -10.94 13.02 -19.66
CA LEU A 3 -10.66 12.96 -18.22
C LEU A 3 -9.23 13.42 -17.98
N PRO A 4 -8.96 14.27 -16.95
CA PRO A 4 -7.59 14.66 -16.63
C PRO A 4 -6.79 13.44 -16.16
N SER A 5 -5.54 13.34 -16.61
CA SER A 5 -4.62 12.29 -16.21
C SER A 5 -4.31 12.38 -14.71
N LEU A 6 -3.94 11.24 -14.07
CA LEU A 6 -3.52 11.19 -12.66
C LEU A 6 -2.39 12.19 -12.36
N THR A 7 -1.54 12.46 -13.35
CA THR A 7 -0.48 13.49 -13.29
C THR A 7 -1.07 14.90 -13.08
N THR A 8 -2.23 15.19 -13.64
CA THR A 8 -2.91 16.47 -13.46
C THR A 8 -3.51 16.62 -12.07
N ILE A 9 -4.00 15.54 -11.46
CA ILE A 9 -4.54 15.56 -10.09
C ILE A 9 -3.44 15.83 -9.07
N VAL A 10 -2.25 15.24 -9.23
CA VAL A 10 -1.10 15.54 -8.37
C VAL A 10 -0.61 16.97 -8.57
N ALA A 11 -0.54 17.46 -9.82
CA ALA A 11 -0.14 18.83 -10.13
C ALA A 11 -1.17 19.87 -9.65
N THR A 12 -2.49 19.58 -9.72
CA THR A 12 -3.54 20.49 -9.28
C THR A 12 -3.58 20.62 -7.74
N ALA A 13 -3.24 19.55 -7.01
CA ALA A 13 -3.09 19.62 -5.55
C ALA A 13 -1.95 20.56 -5.12
N PHE A 14 -0.92 20.73 -5.94
CA PHE A 14 0.16 21.69 -5.68
C PHE A 14 -0.19 23.15 -6.06
N ALA A 15 -1.10 23.37 -7.00
CA ALA A 15 -1.40 24.71 -7.53
C ALA A 15 -2.44 25.50 -6.73
N THR A 16 -3.23 24.87 -5.86
CA THR A 16 -4.32 25.51 -5.12
C THR A 16 -4.02 25.82 -3.65
N ILE A 17 -2.78 25.62 -3.19
CA ILE A 17 -2.36 26.06 -1.86
C ILE A 17 -2.02 27.56 -1.91
N SER A 18 -3.03 28.42 -2.07
CA SER A 18 -2.93 29.86 -1.82
C SER A 18 -2.70 30.08 -0.33
N ALA A 19 -1.69 30.87 -0.02
CA ALA A 19 -1.25 31.18 1.32
C ALA A 19 -2.37 31.80 2.16
N ALA A 20 -2.85 31.08 3.15
CA ALA A 20 -3.55 31.65 4.29
C ALA A 20 -2.53 32.36 5.20
N PRO A 21 -2.89 33.48 5.88
CA PRO A 21 -1.95 34.26 6.68
C PRO A 21 -1.39 33.41 7.83
N ALA A 22 -0.07 33.50 8.01
CA ALA A 22 0.68 32.84 9.05
C ALA A 22 0.29 33.36 10.43
N HIS A 23 -0.42 32.57 11.21
CA HIS A 23 -0.40 32.70 12.66
C HIS A 23 0.81 31.91 13.18
N ALA A 24 1.54 32.52 14.13
CA ALA A 24 2.70 31.91 14.77
C ALA A 24 2.30 30.53 15.32
N ALA A 25 2.95 29.49 14.80
CA ALA A 25 2.71 28.13 15.24
C ALA A 25 3.70 27.81 16.37
N ASP A 26 3.15 27.47 17.53
CA ASP A 26 3.84 26.71 18.55
C ASP A 26 4.41 25.44 17.94
N SER A 27 5.67 25.14 18.24
CA SER A 27 6.41 23.97 17.75
C SER A 27 5.98 22.72 18.52
N ASP A 28 4.69 22.32 18.40
CA ASP A 28 4.27 21.00 18.82
C ASP A 28 4.54 20.01 17.67
N THR A 29 5.61 19.25 17.81
CA THR A 29 6.05 18.20 16.88
C THR A 29 5.31 16.89 17.12
N SER A 30 4.12 16.91 17.71
CA SER A 30 3.30 15.71 17.89
C SER A 30 2.79 15.22 16.51
N VAL A 31 3.06 13.94 16.23
CA VAL A 31 2.47 13.25 15.06
C VAL A 31 0.96 13.29 15.21
N PRO A 32 0.20 13.77 14.20
CA PRO A 32 -1.24 13.82 14.30
C PRO A 32 -1.83 12.45 14.67
N PRO A 33 -2.91 12.41 15.46
CA PRO A 33 -3.54 11.15 15.81
C PRO A 33 -4.09 10.44 14.58
N GLU A 34 -4.15 9.10 14.65
CA GLU A 34 -4.78 8.29 13.63
C GLU A 34 -6.23 8.73 13.39
N ILE A 35 -6.63 8.82 12.11
CA ILE A 35 -8.01 9.07 11.74
C ILE A 35 -8.73 7.73 11.56
N THR A 36 -9.77 7.50 12.38
CA THR A 36 -10.68 6.38 12.19
C THR A 36 -11.48 6.56 10.90
N MET A 37 -11.41 5.57 10.02
CA MET A 37 -12.09 5.61 8.73
C MET A 37 -13.60 5.39 8.89
N PRO A 38 -14.44 6.16 8.17
CA PRO A 38 -15.89 5.94 8.16
C PRO A 38 -16.24 4.49 7.80
N GLY A 39 -17.14 3.89 8.57
CA GLY A 39 -17.57 2.49 8.37
C GLY A 39 -16.51 1.44 8.69
N SER A 40 -15.38 1.83 9.30
CA SER A 40 -14.29 0.90 9.64
C SER A 40 -13.80 1.13 11.07
N PRO A 41 -14.65 0.86 12.10
CA PRO A 41 -14.21 0.96 13.48
C PRO A 41 -13.03 -0.01 13.72
N ASP A 42 -12.03 0.45 14.47
CA ASP A 42 -10.79 -0.29 14.72
C ASP A 42 -10.11 -0.82 13.45
N GLY A 43 -10.30 -0.09 12.34
CA GLY A 43 -9.77 -0.45 11.03
C GLY A 43 -10.51 -1.59 10.32
N ILE A 44 -11.61 -2.09 10.85
CA ILE A 44 -12.34 -3.22 10.25
C ILE A 44 -13.55 -2.72 9.47
N PRO A 45 -13.61 -2.94 8.14
CA PRO A 45 -14.81 -2.68 7.37
C PRO A 45 -16.04 -3.36 7.96
N SER A 46 -17.12 -2.60 8.24
CA SER A 46 -18.30 -3.06 8.99
C SER A 46 -19.62 -2.97 8.22
N ALA A 47 -19.61 -2.45 6.98
CA ALA A 47 -20.83 -2.29 6.16
C ALA A 47 -21.28 -3.59 5.46
N GLY A 48 -20.62 -4.73 5.75
CA GLY A 48 -20.90 -6.00 5.09
C GLY A 48 -20.08 -6.21 3.82
N ASN A 49 -20.25 -7.39 3.21
CA ASN A 49 -19.49 -7.78 2.01
C ASN A 49 -20.04 -7.08 0.77
N GLY A 50 -19.14 -6.46 -0.01
CA GLY A 50 -19.48 -5.90 -1.31
C GLY A 50 -19.48 -6.94 -2.45
N PRO A 51 -20.02 -6.57 -3.62
CA PRO A 51 -19.94 -7.41 -4.82
C PRO A 51 -18.51 -7.52 -5.33
N ILE A 52 -18.14 -8.64 -5.91
CA ILE A 52 -16.82 -8.80 -6.54
C ILE A 52 -16.72 -7.84 -7.75
N LYS A 53 -15.67 -7.03 -7.77
CA LYS A 53 -15.30 -6.19 -8.90
C LYS A 53 -14.04 -6.76 -9.56
N LEU A 54 -13.96 -6.62 -10.87
CA LEU A 54 -12.83 -7.13 -11.66
C LEU A 54 -11.96 -6.00 -12.23
N PHE A 55 -12.28 -4.74 -11.90
CA PHE A 55 -11.57 -3.56 -12.35
C PHE A 55 -11.52 -2.50 -11.27
N THR A 56 -10.44 -1.73 -11.26
CA THR A 56 -10.16 -0.70 -10.24
C THR A 56 -11.23 0.38 -10.20
N TYR A 57 -11.62 0.92 -11.36
CA TYR A 57 -12.57 2.05 -11.40
C TYR A 57 -13.94 1.70 -10.82
N PRO A 58 -14.62 0.60 -11.25
CA PRO A 58 -15.89 0.18 -10.64
C PRO A 58 -15.78 -0.13 -9.14
N ALA A 59 -14.65 -0.64 -8.69
CA ALA A 59 -14.44 -0.91 -7.27
C ALA A 59 -14.32 0.38 -6.46
N SER A 60 -13.53 1.34 -6.94
CA SER A 60 -13.35 2.64 -6.27
C SER A 60 -14.63 3.47 -6.21
N VAL A 61 -15.42 3.48 -7.30
CA VAL A 61 -16.73 4.15 -7.31
C VAL A 61 -17.69 3.50 -6.31
N TYR A 62 -17.68 2.17 -6.24
CA TYR A 62 -18.52 1.46 -5.27
C TYR A 62 -18.09 1.75 -3.83
N ALA A 63 -16.80 1.72 -3.53
CA ALA A 63 -16.25 2.02 -2.22
C ALA A 63 -16.61 3.43 -1.75
N LEU A 64 -16.52 4.42 -2.65
CA LEU A 64 -16.90 5.81 -2.35
C LEU A 64 -18.38 5.94 -1.98
N ALA A 65 -19.26 5.22 -2.68
CA ALA A 65 -20.70 5.23 -2.43
C ALA A 65 -21.13 4.38 -1.21
N HIS A 66 -20.29 3.42 -0.79
CA HIS A 66 -20.58 2.47 0.29
C HIS A 66 -19.39 2.36 1.26
N PRO A 67 -19.15 3.40 2.09
CA PRO A 67 -18.03 3.42 3.02
C PRO A 67 -18.03 2.24 3.97
N GLY A 68 -16.84 1.67 4.22
CA GLY A 68 -16.69 0.53 5.12
C GLY A 68 -17.15 -0.81 4.53
N THR A 69 -17.34 -0.89 3.19
CA THR A 69 -17.58 -2.15 2.52
C THR A 69 -16.40 -3.10 2.71
N ASN A 70 -16.70 -4.35 3.05
CA ASN A 70 -15.71 -5.40 3.21
C ASN A 70 -15.49 -6.12 1.85
N PRO A 71 -14.24 -6.41 1.46
CA PRO A 71 -14.00 -7.34 0.35
C PRO A 71 -14.57 -8.72 0.70
N GLN A 72 -15.24 -9.36 -0.25
CA GLN A 72 -15.91 -10.62 0.01
C GLN A 72 -14.91 -11.69 0.53
N GLY A 73 -15.23 -12.30 1.66
CA GLY A 73 -14.41 -13.32 2.30
C GLY A 73 -13.29 -12.79 3.20
N ALA A 74 -13.02 -11.48 3.22
CA ALA A 74 -12.07 -10.89 4.15
C ALA A 74 -12.65 -10.67 5.55
N ASN A 75 -11.76 -10.49 6.52
CA ASN A 75 -12.05 -10.09 7.90
C ASN A 75 -12.96 -11.05 8.68
N ASN A 76 -12.92 -12.35 8.34
CA ASN A 76 -13.55 -13.37 9.16
C ASN A 76 -12.59 -13.80 10.29
N PHE A 77 -12.72 -13.19 11.46
CA PHE A 77 -11.89 -13.47 12.63
C PHE A 77 -12.16 -14.85 13.28
N SER A 78 -13.17 -15.59 12.81
CA SER A 78 -13.38 -16.99 13.19
C SER A 78 -12.62 -17.97 12.28
N CYS A 79 -12.01 -17.49 11.21
CA CYS A 79 -11.25 -18.31 10.27
C CYS A 79 -10.03 -18.94 10.95
N LYS A 80 -9.75 -20.21 10.66
CA LYS A 80 -8.55 -20.90 11.10
C LYS A 80 -7.74 -21.32 9.86
N PRO A 81 -6.49 -20.87 9.75
CA PRO A 81 -5.63 -21.27 8.64
C PRO A 81 -5.44 -22.79 8.61
N ARG A 82 -5.24 -23.34 7.41
CA ARG A 82 -4.84 -24.74 7.25
C ARG A 82 -3.42 -24.94 7.79
N GLU A 83 -3.09 -26.16 8.13
CA GLU A 83 -1.73 -26.52 8.52
C GLU A 83 -0.72 -26.08 7.45
N GLY A 84 0.36 -25.47 7.88
CA GLY A 84 1.39 -24.93 6.99
C GLY A 84 1.07 -23.56 6.35
N GLN A 85 -0.15 -23.02 6.52
CA GLN A 85 -0.54 -21.69 6.01
C GLN A 85 -0.54 -20.64 7.11
N ASN A 86 -0.09 -19.44 6.75
CA ASN A 86 -0.31 -18.25 7.56
C ASN A 86 -1.60 -17.52 7.12
N PRO A 87 -2.25 -16.77 8.01
CA PRO A 87 -3.28 -15.82 7.59
C PRO A 87 -2.63 -14.72 6.73
N VAL A 88 -3.36 -14.27 5.70
CA VAL A 88 -2.91 -13.25 4.76
C VAL A 88 -3.52 -11.90 5.13
N VAL A 89 -2.67 -10.89 5.32
CA VAL A 89 -3.11 -9.50 5.51
C VAL A 89 -2.85 -8.72 4.25
N LEU A 90 -3.90 -8.15 3.67
CA LEU A 90 -3.88 -7.34 2.46
C LEU A 90 -3.80 -5.87 2.82
N LEU A 91 -2.73 -5.18 2.42
CA LEU A 91 -2.49 -3.77 2.73
C LEU A 91 -2.75 -2.88 1.52
N PRO A 92 -3.78 -2.02 1.56
CA PRO A 92 -4.09 -1.08 0.49
C PRO A 92 -2.98 -0.05 0.23
N GLY A 93 -3.01 0.56 -0.95
CA GLY A 93 -2.19 1.72 -1.28
C GLY A 93 -2.78 3.04 -0.75
N THR A 94 -2.06 4.14 -0.96
CA THR A 94 -2.55 5.50 -0.67
C THR A 94 -3.81 5.79 -1.47
N ASN A 95 -4.79 6.44 -0.86
CA ASN A 95 -6.09 6.78 -1.47
C ASN A 95 -6.96 5.59 -1.83
N SER A 96 -6.74 4.44 -1.22
CA SER A 96 -7.54 3.26 -1.50
C SER A 96 -7.87 2.55 -0.19
N ASP A 97 -9.08 2.04 -0.08
CA ASP A 97 -9.50 1.23 1.05
C ASP A 97 -9.38 -0.28 0.74
N ALA A 98 -9.71 -1.09 1.72
CA ALA A 98 -9.68 -2.54 1.61
C ALA A 98 -10.51 -3.05 0.44
N TYR A 99 -11.71 -2.50 0.24
CA TYR A 99 -12.59 -2.96 -0.82
C TYR A 99 -12.09 -2.53 -2.21
N ALA A 100 -11.74 -1.25 -2.38
CA ALA A 100 -11.27 -0.72 -3.65
C ALA A 100 -9.97 -1.41 -4.12
N SER A 101 -9.09 -1.78 -3.18
CA SER A 101 -7.85 -2.49 -3.51
C SER A 101 -8.05 -3.99 -3.74
N TRP A 102 -8.93 -4.66 -2.99
CA TRP A 102 -8.86 -6.11 -2.84
C TRP A 102 -10.14 -6.86 -3.17
N SER A 103 -11.15 -6.22 -3.77
CA SER A 103 -12.42 -6.90 -4.08
C SER A 103 -12.26 -8.08 -5.06
N MET A 104 -11.16 -8.14 -5.83
CA MET A 104 -10.79 -9.30 -6.65
C MET A 104 -9.93 -10.31 -5.88
N TYR A 105 -8.91 -9.83 -5.15
CA TYR A 105 -7.94 -10.72 -4.48
C TYR A 105 -8.55 -11.49 -3.33
N ALA A 106 -9.29 -10.82 -2.44
CA ALA A 106 -9.79 -11.44 -1.21
C ALA A 106 -10.67 -12.67 -1.49
N PRO A 107 -11.71 -12.61 -2.35
CA PRO A 107 -12.53 -13.80 -2.62
C PRO A 107 -11.75 -14.92 -3.31
N LYS A 108 -10.79 -14.60 -4.18
CA LYS A 108 -9.96 -15.62 -4.83
C LYS A 108 -9.03 -16.33 -3.85
N LEU A 109 -8.37 -15.58 -2.94
CA LEU A 109 -7.52 -16.16 -1.90
C LEU A 109 -8.33 -16.99 -0.90
N THR A 110 -9.51 -16.51 -0.50
CA THR A 110 -10.41 -17.26 0.37
C THR A 110 -10.87 -18.56 -0.28
N LYS A 111 -11.14 -18.56 -1.60
CA LYS A 111 -11.46 -19.78 -2.35
C LYS A 111 -10.29 -20.77 -2.38
N LEU A 112 -9.05 -20.30 -2.34
CA LEU A 112 -7.86 -21.14 -2.17
C LEU A 112 -7.67 -21.62 -0.73
N GLY A 113 -8.53 -21.20 0.21
CA GLY A 113 -8.53 -21.63 1.60
C GLY A 113 -7.69 -20.79 2.55
N TYR A 114 -7.22 -19.61 2.12
CA TYR A 114 -6.55 -18.68 3.02
C TYR A 114 -7.53 -17.94 3.93
N CYS A 115 -7.13 -17.69 5.17
CA CYS A 115 -7.77 -16.71 6.03
C CYS A 115 -7.26 -15.33 5.62
N VAL A 116 -8.15 -14.47 5.12
CA VAL A 116 -7.79 -13.18 4.51
C VAL A 116 -8.30 -12.05 5.39
N PHE A 117 -7.46 -11.03 5.60
CA PHE A 117 -7.77 -9.85 6.39
C PHE A 117 -7.31 -8.60 5.65
N SER A 118 -8.05 -7.50 5.76
CA SER A 118 -7.65 -6.22 5.16
C SER A 118 -8.23 -5.05 5.96
N PRO A 119 -7.37 -4.20 6.56
CA PRO A 119 -7.82 -3.06 7.35
C PRO A 119 -7.91 -1.77 6.56
N ASN A 120 -8.66 -0.79 7.11
CA ASN A 120 -8.72 0.60 6.66
C ASN A 120 -8.24 1.53 7.77
N PHE A 121 -7.15 2.24 7.55
CA PHE A 121 -6.58 3.14 8.53
C PHE A 121 -6.25 4.51 7.96
N ASN A 122 -6.28 5.53 8.82
CA ASN A 122 -5.57 6.79 8.74
C ASN A 122 -5.76 7.54 7.41
N GLY A 123 -7.00 7.78 7.02
CA GLY A 123 -7.35 8.45 5.78
C GLY A 123 -8.11 9.76 5.96
N LEU A 124 -8.81 10.19 4.93
CA LEU A 124 -9.58 11.41 4.92
C LEU A 124 -11.05 11.14 5.29
N LYS A 125 -11.56 11.79 6.34
CA LYS A 125 -12.97 11.63 6.76
C LYS A 125 -13.99 12.05 5.69
N LEU A 126 -13.66 13.06 4.87
CA LEU A 126 -14.53 13.57 3.82
C LEU A 126 -14.54 12.70 2.55
N LEU A 127 -13.55 11.83 2.40
CA LEU A 127 -13.43 10.90 1.29
C LEU A 127 -13.24 9.50 1.88
N PRO A 128 -14.34 8.82 2.22
CA PRO A 128 -14.31 7.63 3.08
C PRO A 128 -13.60 6.41 2.52
N ASN A 129 -13.32 6.37 1.22
CA ASN A 129 -12.49 5.34 0.58
C ASN A 129 -11.01 5.77 0.41
N PHE A 130 -10.64 7.00 0.84
CA PHE A 130 -9.26 7.50 0.79
C PHE A 130 -8.55 7.17 2.10
N ALA A 131 -8.21 5.91 2.30
CA ALA A 131 -7.39 5.45 3.42
C ALA A 131 -5.89 5.68 3.16
N TYR A 132 -5.10 5.56 4.20
CA TYR A 132 -3.64 5.61 4.19
C TYR A 132 -3.05 6.92 3.64
N THR A 133 -3.75 8.04 3.83
CA THR A 133 -3.26 9.38 3.46
C THR A 133 -2.46 10.06 4.55
N GLY A 134 -2.70 9.71 5.82
CA GLY A 134 -2.00 10.26 6.98
C GLY A 134 -0.57 9.77 7.12
N ASP A 135 0.06 10.07 8.26
CA ASP A 135 1.45 9.66 8.52
C ASP A 135 1.63 8.14 8.47
N ILE A 136 2.60 7.68 7.68
CA ILE A 136 2.89 6.25 7.48
C ILE A 136 3.31 5.57 8.79
N ARG A 137 3.98 6.28 9.70
CA ARG A 137 4.38 5.75 11.01
C ARG A 137 3.16 5.42 11.87
N VAL A 138 2.15 6.30 11.82
CA VAL A 138 0.86 6.08 12.51
C VAL A 138 0.12 4.90 11.89
N SER A 139 0.04 4.86 10.56
CA SER A 139 -0.57 3.75 9.83
C SER A 139 0.12 2.41 10.12
N ALA A 140 1.47 2.41 10.20
CA ALA A 140 2.23 1.20 10.52
C ALA A 140 1.99 0.73 11.97
N LYS A 141 1.81 1.65 12.92
CA LYS A 141 1.43 1.31 14.29
C LYS A 141 0.03 0.70 14.36
N ALA A 142 -0.92 1.24 13.61
CA ALA A 142 -2.27 0.68 13.51
C ALA A 142 -2.27 -0.72 12.87
N VAL A 143 -1.49 -0.91 11.79
CA VAL A 143 -1.28 -2.23 11.17
C VAL A 143 -0.63 -3.21 12.15
N SER A 144 0.33 -2.79 12.97
CA SER A 144 0.91 -3.65 14.01
C SER A 144 -0.14 -4.19 14.97
N GLY A 145 -1.01 -3.32 15.49
CA GLY A 145 -2.13 -3.73 16.36
C GLY A 145 -3.15 -4.64 15.65
N PHE A 146 -3.43 -4.37 14.38
CA PHE A 146 -4.31 -5.21 13.56
C PHE A 146 -3.70 -6.61 13.33
N VAL A 147 -2.41 -6.71 13.04
CA VAL A 147 -1.71 -8.00 12.92
C VAL A 147 -1.78 -8.77 14.23
N ASP A 148 -1.59 -8.13 15.37
CA ASP A 148 -1.72 -8.78 16.68
C ASP A 148 -3.13 -9.36 16.91
N ARG A 149 -4.15 -8.62 16.49
CA ARG A 149 -5.54 -9.09 16.53
C ARG A 149 -5.75 -10.30 15.60
N VAL A 150 -5.20 -10.27 14.38
CA VAL A 150 -5.28 -11.41 13.45
C VAL A 150 -4.58 -12.64 14.04
N LEU A 151 -3.37 -12.50 14.57
CA LEU A 151 -2.62 -13.58 15.19
C LEU A 151 -3.38 -14.20 16.38
N THR A 152 -3.93 -13.36 17.24
CA THR A 152 -4.74 -13.81 18.39
C THR A 152 -5.99 -14.57 17.93
N ALA A 153 -6.72 -14.04 16.96
CA ALA A 153 -7.96 -14.64 16.48
C ALA A 153 -7.73 -15.97 15.75
N THR A 154 -6.67 -16.05 14.95
CA THR A 154 -6.35 -17.25 14.16
C THR A 154 -5.57 -18.32 14.94
N GLY A 155 -4.86 -17.92 16.00
CA GLY A 155 -3.92 -18.77 16.74
C GLY A 155 -2.58 -18.96 16.02
N SER A 156 -2.33 -18.17 14.96
CA SER A 156 -1.11 -18.25 14.16
C SER A 156 0.06 -17.51 14.83
N LYS A 157 1.28 -17.93 14.54
CA LYS A 157 2.50 -17.25 15.03
C LYS A 157 2.96 -16.13 14.11
N LYS A 158 2.67 -16.24 12.81
CA LYS A 158 3.06 -15.28 11.77
C LYS A 158 1.91 -15.02 10.80
N VAL A 159 1.98 -13.91 10.09
CA VAL A 159 1.14 -13.55 8.96
C VAL A 159 1.98 -13.49 7.68
N ASP A 160 1.33 -13.62 6.54
CA ASP A 160 1.88 -13.23 5.24
C ASP A 160 1.23 -11.90 4.83
N LEU A 161 2.02 -10.93 4.38
CA LEU A 161 1.55 -9.64 3.90
C LEU A 161 1.55 -9.63 2.37
N ILE A 162 0.44 -9.20 1.78
CA ILE A 162 0.39 -8.77 0.39
C ILE A 162 0.01 -7.30 0.42
N GLY A 163 0.81 -6.43 -0.18
CA GLY A 163 0.52 -5.01 -0.17
C GLY A 163 0.75 -4.36 -1.52
N TRP A 164 -0.02 -3.31 -1.78
CA TRP A 164 0.07 -2.55 -3.02
C TRP A 164 0.57 -1.14 -2.75
N SER A 165 1.47 -0.62 -3.62
CA SER A 165 1.96 0.76 -3.54
C SER A 165 2.58 1.06 -2.16
N GLN A 166 2.08 2.05 -1.42
CA GLN A 166 2.45 2.30 -0.02
C GLN A 166 2.30 1.04 0.85
N GLY A 167 1.21 0.29 0.67
CA GLY A 167 0.93 -0.95 1.41
C GLY A 167 1.86 -2.11 1.08
N GLY A 168 2.56 -2.07 -0.05
CA GLY A 168 3.60 -3.04 -0.43
C GLY A 168 5.03 -2.56 -0.10
N GLY A 169 5.21 -1.27 0.12
CA GLY A 169 6.51 -0.63 0.29
C GLY A 169 6.72 -0.04 1.68
N PRO A 170 6.67 1.29 1.81
CA PRO A 170 7.10 1.97 3.03
C PRO A 170 6.29 1.61 4.28
N LEU A 171 5.00 1.32 4.16
CA LEU A 171 4.15 0.96 5.29
C LEU A 171 4.60 -0.37 5.96
N PRO A 172 4.63 -1.52 5.26
CA PRO A 172 5.08 -2.77 5.86
C PRO A 172 6.58 -2.76 6.18
N ASN A 173 7.42 -2.09 5.39
CA ASN A 173 8.84 -1.99 5.70
C ASN A 173 9.09 -1.22 6.99
N TYR A 174 8.34 -0.14 7.27
CA TYR A 174 8.41 0.55 8.56
C TYR A 174 7.93 -0.35 9.70
N TYR A 175 6.82 -1.06 9.54
CA TYR A 175 6.32 -2.02 10.52
C TYR A 175 7.35 -3.11 10.82
N ILE A 176 7.92 -3.73 9.79
CA ILE A 176 8.89 -4.82 9.92
C ILE A 176 10.17 -4.33 10.59
N THR A 177 10.69 -3.17 10.19
CA THR A 177 12.02 -2.71 10.64
C THR A 177 12.01 -1.94 11.95
N LYS A 178 10.93 -1.23 12.27
CA LYS A 178 10.86 -0.28 13.39
C LYS A 178 9.91 -0.70 14.51
N LEU A 179 8.93 -1.57 14.21
CA LEU A 179 7.87 -1.93 15.16
C LEU A 179 7.86 -3.43 15.51
N GLY A 180 8.93 -4.16 15.21
CA GLY A 180 9.09 -5.58 15.57
C GLY A 180 8.26 -6.53 14.70
N GLY A 181 7.81 -6.09 13.52
CA GLY A 181 7.07 -6.92 12.57
C GLY A 181 7.88 -8.09 12.01
N ASP A 182 9.22 -8.02 12.04
CA ASP A 182 10.13 -9.11 11.66
C ASP A 182 9.85 -10.42 12.40
N LYS A 183 9.36 -10.35 13.62
CA LYS A 183 8.98 -11.51 14.44
C LYS A 183 7.62 -12.08 14.08
N LYS A 184 6.76 -11.29 13.43
CA LYS A 184 5.35 -11.60 13.18
C LYS A 184 5.02 -11.80 11.70
N VAL A 185 5.90 -11.37 10.80
CA VAL A 185 5.73 -11.51 9.34
C VAL A 185 6.58 -12.66 8.83
N SER A 186 6.01 -13.51 7.98
CA SER A 186 6.74 -14.58 7.30
C SER A 186 7.10 -14.19 5.87
N LYS A 187 6.16 -13.58 5.15
CA LYS A 187 6.36 -13.12 3.77
C LYS A 187 5.85 -11.70 3.59
N LEU A 188 6.56 -10.90 2.81
CA LEU A 188 6.08 -9.65 2.25
C LEU A 188 6.07 -9.76 0.73
N ILE A 189 4.88 -9.76 0.15
CA ILE A 189 4.65 -9.78 -1.29
C ILE A 189 4.18 -8.38 -1.68
N ALA A 190 5.05 -7.63 -2.30
CA ALA A 190 4.91 -6.22 -2.61
C ALA A 190 4.52 -6.04 -4.08
N LEU A 191 3.34 -5.49 -4.32
CA LEU A 191 2.78 -5.20 -5.64
C LEU A 191 2.99 -3.71 -5.95
N ALA A 192 3.76 -3.41 -6.99
CA ALA A 192 4.09 -2.04 -7.40
C ALA A 192 4.47 -1.12 -6.21
N PRO A 193 5.41 -1.54 -5.32
CA PRO A 193 5.68 -0.82 -4.08
C PRO A 193 6.42 0.49 -4.30
N SER A 194 6.06 1.53 -3.56
CA SER A 194 6.74 2.84 -3.58
C SER A 194 8.01 2.87 -2.72
N ASN A 195 8.89 1.85 -2.84
CA ASN A 195 10.05 1.66 -1.96
C ASN A 195 11.04 2.83 -1.97
N HIS A 196 11.47 3.30 -3.13
CA HIS A 196 12.45 4.39 -3.25
C HIS A 196 11.81 5.69 -3.73
N GLY A 197 10.51 5.81 -3.53
CA GLY A 197 9.73 7.01 -3.81
C GLY A 197 8.86 6.92 -5.06
N VAL A 198 7.96 7.89 -5.16
CA VAL A 198 7.05 8.10 -6.29
C VAL A 198 7.45 9.34 -7.07
N GLY A 199 7.01 9.40 -8.33
CA GLY A 199 7.26 10.52 -9.23
C GLY A 199 8.63 10.47 -9.91
N PRO A 200 8.87 11.36 -10.90
CA PRO A 200 10.10 11.36 -11.70
C PRO A 200 11.34 11.66 -10.85
N ARG A 201 12.38 10.83 -10.99
CA ARG A 201 13.66 10.97 -10.28
C ARG A 201 14.30 12.36 -10.43
N ALA A 202 14.20 12.94 -11.62
CA ALA A 202 14.77 14.25 -11.90
C ALA A 202 14.11 15.34 -11.02
N VAL A 203 12.79 15.26 -10.81
CA VAL A 203 12.05 16.19 -9.93
C VAL A 203 12.47 15.97 -8.48
N SER A 204 12.53 14.72 -8.03
CA SER A 204 12.96 14.39 -6.66
C SER A 204 14.37 14.90 -6.36
N ARG A 205 15.30 14.72 -7.31
CA ARG A 205 16.68 15.20 -7.18
C ARG A 205 16.75 16.72 -7.16
N PHE A 206 16.08 17.38 -8.10
CA PHE A 206 16.06 18.84 -8.17
C PHE A 206 15.50 19.47 -6.89
N VAL A 207 14.39 18.95 -6.37
CA VAL A 207 13.78 19.42 -5.13
C VAL A 207 14.73 19.24 -3.95
N ASN A 208 15.34 18.07 -3.82
CA ASN A 208 16.28 17.79 -2.72
C ASN A 208 17.50 18.71 -2.73
N GLU A 209 18.03 19.04 -3.92
CA GLU A 209 19.18 19.93 -4.07
C GLU A 209 18.82 21.44 -3.93
N SER A 210 17.57 21.81 -4.16
CA SER A 210 17.11 23.20 -4.21
C SER A 210 16.39 23.69 -2.95
N ILE A 211 15.98 22.78 -2.05
CA ILE A 211 15.19 23.12 -0.87
C ILE A 211 16.01 22.93 0.41
N SER A 212 16.07 23.96 1.25
CA SER A 212 16.74 23.88 2.56
C SER A 212 15.99 22.96 3.54
N GLU A 213 16.71 22.40 4.51
CA GLU A 213 16.14 21.55 5.58
C GLU A 213 14.96 22.20 6.30
N ALA A 214 15.04 23.51 6.57
CA ALA A 214 13.94 24.26 7.18
C ALA A 214 12.67 24.29 6.30
N LYS A 215 12.83 24.35 4.97
CA LYS A 215 11.71 24.26 4.04
C LYS A 215 11.13 22.85 3.98
N HIS A 216 11.98 21.81 4.01
CA HIS A 216 11.52 20.42 4.10
C HIS A 216 10.64 20.20 5.33
N LYS A 217 11.08 20.60 6.52
CA LYS A 217 10.30 20.52 7.76
C LYS A 217 8.97 21.26 7.69
N LYS A 218 8.96 22.43 7.04
CA LYS A 218 7.70 23.20 6.85
C LYS A 218 6.73 22.47 5.91
N ILE A 219 7.21 21.83 4.85
CA ILE A 219 6.39 21.03 3.94
C ILE A 219 5.82 19.82 4.71
N GLU A 220 6.65 19.06 5.41
CA GLU A 220 6.23 17.94 6.26
C GLU A 220 5.12 18.34 7.23
N ALA A 221 5.32 19.41 7.98
CA ALA A 221 4.32 19.92 8.93
C ALA A 221 3.00 20.32 8.26
N THR A 222 3.07 20.93 7.06
CA THR A 222 1.88 21.31 6.29
C THR A 222 1.08 20.08 5.83
N PHE A 223 1.76 19.07 5.31
CA PHE A 223 1.13 17.81 4.89
C PHE A 223 0.57 17.02 6.08
N ALA A 224 1.29 17.00 7.20
CA ALA A 224 0.82 16.38 8.43
C ALA A 224 -0.46 17.05 8.95
N LYS A 225 -0.49 18.37 9.01
CA LYS A 225 -1.67 19.13 9.44
C LYS A 225 -2.89 18.90 8.54
N ALA A 226 -2.67 18.68 7.26
CA ALA A 226 -3.73 18.38 6.30
C ALA A 226 -4.14 16.89 6.29
N HIS A 227 -3.55 16.03 7.13
CA HIS A 227 -3.73 14.57 7.15
C HIS A 227 -3.43 13.88 5.81
N ILE A 228 -2.43 14.40 5.09
CA ILE A 228 -1.93 13.87 3.82
C ILE A 228 -0.41 13.64 3.86
N ALA A 229 0.14 13.37 5.04
CA ALA A 229 1.59 13.22 5.23
C ALA A 229 2.19 12.12 4.36
N SER A 230 1.45 11.06 4.06
CA SER A 230 1.94 9.95 3.23
C SER A 230 2.36 10.38 1.83
N TYR A 231 1.78 11.43 1.28
CA TYR A 231 2.17 11.93 -0.06
C TYR A 231 3.59 12.51 -0.06
N GLU A 232 3.92 13.27 0.97
CA GLU A 232 5.27 13.79 1.14
C GLU A 232 6.25 12.67 1.51
N GLN A 233 5.88 11.81 2.45
CA GLN A 233 6.70 10.70 2.94
C GLN A 233 7.10 9.71 1.85
N GLN A 234 6.30 9.56 0.81
CA GLN A 234 6.59 8.71 -0.35
C GLN A 234 7.41 9.41 -1.43
N LEU A 235 7.79 10.67 -1.26
CA LEU A 235 8.73 11.31 -2.18
C LEU A 235 10.14 10.82 -1.89
N GLY A 236 10.91 10.47 -2.92
CA GLY A 236 12.25 9.91 -2.77
C GLY A 236 13.26 10.82 -2.07
N PHE A 237 12.95 12.10 -1.91
CA PHE A 237 13.76 13.08 -1.18
C PHE A 237 13.26 13.36 0.24
N SER A 238 12.13 12.80 0.67
CA SER A 238 11.57 13.04 2.00
C SER A 238 12.50 12.52 3.10
N ASN A 239 12.40 13.13 4.28
CA ASN A 239 13.15 12.69 5.45
C ASN A 239 12.71 11.28 5.87
N PHE A 240 11.43 10.97 5.74
CA PHE A 240 10.90 9.63 6.01
C PHE A 240 11.52 8.57 5.09
N ASN A 241 11.59 8.84 3.77
CA ASN A 241 12.16 7.90 2.81
C ASN A 241 13.66 7.68 3.06
N LYS A 242 14.40 8.76 3.35
CA LYS A 242 15.81 8.69 3.75
C LYS A 242 16.01 7.90 5.07
N GLU A 243 15.16 8.11 6.07
CA GLU A 243 15.20 7.38 7.34
C GLU A 243 14.98 5.88 7.13
N LEU A 244 14.01 5.51 6.28
CA LEU A 244 13.63 4.11 6.08
C LEU A 244 14.61 3.36 5.18
N TYR A 245 15.01 3.95 4.05
CA TYR A 245 15.81 3.28 3.02
C TYR A 245 17.27 3.75 2.93
N GLY A 246 17.61 4.84 3.59
CA GLY A 246 18.97 5.41 3.56
C GLY A 246 19.92 4.88 4.64
N ASN A 247 19.41 4.17 5.65
CA ASN A 247 20.16 3.73 6.82
C ASN A 247 20.45 2.21 6.84
N GLY A 248 20.63 1.61 5.69
CA GLY A 248 20.89 0.18 5.54
C GLY A 248 19.68 -0.61 5.05
N PRO A 249 19.77 -1.95 5.00
CA PRO A 249 18.75 -2.79 4.41
C PRO A 249 17.43 -2.76 5.19
N VAL A 250 16.32 -2.79 4.47
CA VAL A 250 14.97 -2.95 5.05
C VAL A 250 14.59 -4.41 5.20
N THR A 251 15.29 -5.33 4.55
CA THR A 251 15.07 -6.77 4.75
C THR A 251 15.48 -7.20 6.16
N ARG A 252 14.77 -8.17 6.70
CA ARG A 252 15.06 -8.76 8.01
C ARG A 252 15.16 -10.29 7.93
N PRO A 253 16.07 -10.92 8.66
CA PRO A 253 16.16 -12.38 8.71
C PRO A 253 14.82 -13.01 9.10
N GLY A 254 14.46 -14.10 8.44
CA GLY A 254 13.21 -14.83 8.71
C GLY A 254 11.96 -14.24 8.05
N VAL A 255 12.10 -13.18 7.26
CA VAL A 255 11.05 -12.64 6.37
C VAL A 255 11.47 -12.86 4.91
N MET A 256 10.61 -13.46 4.12
CA MET A 256 10.80 -13.61 2.67
C MET A 256 10.19 -12.42 1.94
N TYR A 257 10.95 -11.83 1.00
CA TYR A 257 10.53 -10.66 0.24
C TYR A 257 10.37 -10.99 -1.24
N THR A 258 9.20 -10.69 -1.79
CA THR A 258 8.95 -10.73 -3.23
C THR A 258 8.39 -9.39 -3.67
N VAL A 259 9.05 -8.73 -4.60
CA VAL A 259 8.59 -7.50 -5.23
C VAL A 259 8.13 -7.82 -6.64
N ILE A 260 6.91 -7.45 -6.99
CA ILE A 260 6.33 -7.61 -8.32
C ILE A 260 6.03 -6.23 -8.86
N GLU A 261 6.61 -5.91 -10.02
CA GLU A 261 6.54 -4.58 -10.60
C GLU A 261 6.29 -4.64 -12.11
N GLY A 262 5.58 -3.64 -12.65
CA GLY A 262 5.27 -3.52 -14.07
C GLY A 262 6.04 -2.37 -14.73
N ARG A 263 6.51 -2.61 -15.97
CA ARG A 263 7.24 -1.60 -16.76
C ARG A 263 6.42 -0.34 -17.04
N TYR A 264 5.09 -0.46 -17.01
CA TYR A 264 4.15 0.61 -17.34
C TYR A 264 3.62 1.34 -16.11
N ASP A 265 4.28 1.18 -14.96
CA ASP A 265 3.94 1.94 -13.75
C ASP A 265 4.08 3.45 -13.99
N VAL A 266 3.06 4.22 -13.58
CA VAL A 266 2.98 5.68 -13.74
C VAL A 266 3.19 6.44 -12.44
N ALA A 267 3.22 5.76 -11.31
CA ALA A 267 3.45 6.34 -9.99
C ALA A 267 4.90 6.13 -9.54
N VAL A 268 5.42 4.91 -9.67
CA VAL A 268 6.81 4.57 -9.34
C VAL A 268 7.66 4.72 -10.61
N VAL A 269 8.27 5.89 -10.77
CA VAL A 269 9.01 6.25 -12.00
C VAL A 269 10.44 6.69 -11.66
N PRO A 270 11.45 5.96 -12.15
CA PRO A 270 11.39 4.75 -12.97
C PRO A 270 10.86 3.54 -12.18
N PHE A 271 10.24 2.57 -12.86
CA PHE A 271 9.67 1.37 -12.23
C PHE A 271 10.68 0.60 -11.38
N THR A 272 11.97 0.70 -11.69
CA THR A 272 13.06 0.08 -10.91
C THR A 272 13.16 0.60 -9.46
N TYR A 273 12.50 1.72 -9.14
CA TYR A 273 12.42 2.24 -7.76
C TYR A 273 11.55 1.38 -6.84
N ALA A 274 10.72 0.51 -7.41
CA ALA A 274 10.00 -0.50 -6.65
C ALA A 274 10.93 -1.58 -6.09
N PHE A 275 12.01 -1.91 -6.79
CA PHE A 275 12.86 -3.04 -6.45
C PHE A 275 13.73 -2.78 -5.22
N LEU A 276 13.89 -3.82 -4.42
CA LEU A 276 14.84 -3.87 -3.32
C LEU A 276 16.07 -4.66 -3.78
N ASN A 277 17.19 -3.98 -3.94
CA ASN A 277 18.45 -4.60 -4.34
C ASN A 277 19.22 -5.13 -3.12
N GLU A 278 18.55 -5.96 -2.34
CA GLU A 278 19.06 -6.54 -1.10
C GLU A 278 19.14 -8.08 -1.22
N PRO A 279 20.08 -8.73 -0.53
CA PRO A 279 20.20 -10.19 -0.55
C PRO A 279 18.89 -10.89 -0.15
N GLY A 280 18.49 -11.92 -0.91
CA GLY A 280 17.31 -12.72 -0.62
C GLY A 280 15.99 -12.13 -1.11
N VAL A 281 15.99 -10.95 -1.71
CA VAL A 281 14.79 -10.38 -2.32
C VAL A 281 14.57 -10.96 -3.72
N LYS A 282 13.37 -11.45 -3.98
CA LYS A 282 12.93 -11.85 -5.32
C LYS A 282 12.25 -10.65 -6.00
N ASN A 283 12.95 -9.99 -6.90
CA ASN A 283 12.38 -8.94 -7.75
C ASN A 283 11.85 -9.56 -9.06
N ILE A 284 10.60 -9.30 -9.39
CA ILE A 284 9.91 -9.82 -10.59
C ILE A 284 9.44 -8.63 -11.41
N LEU A 285 9.92 -8.52 -12.65
CA LEU A 285 9.33 -7.64 -13.65
C LEU A 285 8.27 -8.43 -14.41
N VAL A 286 7.03 -7.98 -14.38
CA VAL A 286 5.88 -8.68 -14.97
C VAL A 286 6.13 -8.99 -16.44
N GLN A 287 6.70 -8.06 -17.20
CA GLN A 287 6.94 -8.20 -18.63
C GLN A 287 8.07 -9.19 -19.01
N ASP A 288 8.88 -9.64 -18.04
CA ASP A 288 9.85 -10.72 -18.28
C ASP A 288 9.13 -12.06 -18.44
N THR A 289 7.96 -12.22 -17.82
CA THR A 289 7.10 -13.40 -17.97
C THR A 289 5.97 -13.14 -18.98
N CYS A 290 5.26 -12.02 -18.83
CA CYS A 290 4.06 -11.68 -19.60
C CYS A 290 4.29 -10.38 -20.42
N ARG A 291 4.91 -10.51 -21.59
CA ARG A 291 5.29 -9.36 -22.44
C ARG A 291 4.14 -8.44 -22.86
N ASN A 292 2.94 -8.99 -23.01
CA ASN A 292 1.72 -8.27 -23.42
C ASN A 292 0.92 -7.73 -22.22
N ASP A 293 1.51 -7.73 -21.06
CA ASP A 293 0.93 -7.11 -19.88
C ASP A 293 1.27 -5.62 -19.89
N HIS A 294 0.25 -4.77 -19.98
CA HIS A 294 0.40 -3.31 -19.99
C HIS A 294 -0.23 -2.67 -18.75
N ALA A 295 -0.54 -3.45 -17.72
CA ALA A 295 -1.11 -2.92 -16.49
C ALA A 295 -0.25 -1.78 -15.92
N SER A 296 -0.91 -0.68 -15.58
CA SER A 296 -0.29 0.45 -14.90
C SER A 296 -0.43 0.31 -13.38
N HIS A 297 0.13 1.26 -12.63
CA HIS A 297 0.08 1.27 -11.16
C HIS A 297 -1.33 1.05 -10.59
N VAL A 298 -2.33 1.71 -11.19
CA VAL A 298 -3.69 1.79 -10.62
C VAL A 298 -4.50 0.50 -10.77
N ASN A 299 -4.22 -0.32 -11.77
CA ASN A 299 -4.96 -1.59 -11.97
C ASN A 299 -4.16 -2.83 -11.57
N PHE A 300 -3.00 -2.65 -10.93
CA PHE A 300 -2.10 -3.73 -10.56
C PHE A 300 -2.75 -4.74 -9.60
N THR A 301 -3.65 -4.31 -8.72
CA THR A 301 -4.41 -5.19 -7.82
C THR A 301 -5.60 -5.90 -8.51
N TYR A 302 -5.84 -5.62 -9.78
CA TYR A 302 -6.87 -6.27 -10.62
C TYR A 302 -6.27 -7.06 -11.78
N ASP A 303 -4.94 -7.10 -11.85
CA ASP A 303 -4.20 -7.86 -12.82
C ASP A 303 -4.13 -9.34 -12.43
N VAL A 304 -4.63 -10.20 -13.34
CA VAL A 304 -4.67 -11.65 -13.09
C VAL A 304 -3.29 -12.31 -13.23
N ASN A 305 -2.36 -11.73 -14.01
CA ASN A 305 -1.00 -12.21 -14.12
C ASN A 305 -0.23 -11.92 -12.82
N VAL A 306 -0.35 -10.69 -12.32
CA VAL A 306 0.21 -10.27 -11.01
C VAL A 306 -0.40 -11.08 -9.87
N TYR A 307 -1.72 -11.34 -9.92
CA TYR A 307 -2.37 -12.21 -8.94
C TYR A 307 -1.74 -13.62 -8.89
N GLN A 308 -1.53 -14.25 -10.06
CA GLN A 308 -0.90 -15.58 -10.10
C GLN A 308 0.55 -15.55 -9.59
N MET A 309 1.31 -14.50 -9.91
CA MET A 309 2.66 -14.31 -9.39
C MET A 309 2.66 -14.15 -7.86
N ALA A 310 1.68 -13.41 -7.31
CA ALA A 310 1.52 -13.22 -5.87
C ALA A 310 1.12 -14.54 -5.17
N VAL A 311 0.23 -15.34 -5.76
CA VAL A 311 -0.13 -16.68 -5.24
C VAL A 311 1.08 -17.61 -5.24
N ASN A 312 1.89 -17.59 -6.30
CA ASN A 312 3.12 -18.37 -6.37
C ASN A 312 4.16 -17.93 -5.32
N ALA A 313 4.16 -16.68 -4.92
CA ALA A 313 5.02 -16.18 -3.85
C ALA A 313 4.48 -16.53 -2.45
N LEU A 314 3.15 -16.66 -2.30
CA LEU A 314 2.54 -17.17 -1.06
C LEU A 314 2.85 -18.65 -0.82
N ASP A 315 2.81 -19.45 -1.88
CA ASP A 315 3.02 -20.90 -1.83
C ASP A 315 4.00 -21.33 -2.94
N PRO A 316 5.30 -21.11 -2.73
CA PRO A 316 6.31 -21.38 -3.75
C PRO A 316 6.48 -22.89 -4.05
N ASP A 317 6.17 -23.76 -3.10
CA ASP A 317 6.28 -25.21 -3.26
C ASP A 317 5.19 -25.76 -4.20
N HIS A 318 4.09 -25.05 -4.35
CA HIS A 318 2.98 -25.38 -5.25
C HIS A 318 2.79 -24.34 -6.36
N ALA A 319 3.86 -23.60 -6.69
CA ALA A 319 3.82 -22.58 -7.72
C ALA A 319 3.36 -23.15 -9.08
N GLN A 320 2.46 -22.44 -9.74
CA GLN A 320 1.92 -22.81 -11.05
C GLN A 320 2.47 -21.87 -12.14
N PRO A 321 2.60 -22.33 -13.38
CA PRO A 321 2.93 -21.47 -14.50
C PRO A 321 1.96 -20.29 -14.60
N VAL A 322 2.49 -19.11 -14.86
CA VAL A 322 1.65 -17.92 -15.13
C VAL A 322 1.10 -18.03 -16.54
N THR A 323 -0.22 -18.15 -16.66
CA THR A 323 -0.90 -18.09 -17.95
C THR A 323 -1.12 -16.63 -18.30
N CYS A 324 -0.24 -16.09 -19.17
CA CYS A 324 -0.25 -14.68 -19.52
C CYS A 324 -1.54 -14.28 -20.27
N VAL A 325 -2.28 -13.37 -19.69
CA VAL A 325 -3.46 -12.75 -20.28
C VAL A 325 -3.12 -11.29 -20.55
N PHE A 326 -3.53 -10.77 -21.69
CA PHE A 326 -3.38 -9.34 -22.00
C PHE A 326 -4.02 -8.50 -20.90
N GLN A 327 -3.27 -7.55 -20.36
CA GLN A 327 -3.78 -6.57 -19.41
C GLN A 327 -3.71 -5.18 -20.04
N PRO A 328 -4.80 -4.41 -20.02
CA PRO A 328 -4.80 -3.05 -20.54
C PRO A 328 -4.06 -2.11 -19.58
N PHE A 329 -3.61 -0.96 -20.10
CA PHE A 329 -2.94 0.07 -19.31
C PHE A 329 -3.82 0.63 -18.18
N ILE A 330 -5.12 0.75 -18.43
CA ILE A 330 -6.14 1.12 -17.43
C ILE A 330 -7.28 0.10 -17.52
N GLY A 331 -7.71 -0.41 -16.39
CA GLY A 331 -8.80 -1.38 -16.26
C GLY A 331 -9.99 -0.85 -15.46
#